data_747679cec07c6cfb72b730ef63dcac69
#
_entry.id   747679cec07c6cfb72b730ef63dcac69
#
_cell.length_a   1.000
_cell.length_b   1.000
_cell.length_c   1.000
_cell.angle_alpha   90.00
_cell.angle_beta   90.00
_cell.angle_gamma   90.00
#
_symmetry.space_group_name_H-M   'P 1'
#
loop_
_entity.id
_entity.type
_entity.pdbx_description
1 polymer ?
#
loop_
_entity_poly.entity_id
_entity_poly.type
_entity_poly.pdbx_seq_one_letter_code
_entity_poly.pdbx_strand_id
1 'polypeptide(L)'
;MNKKNYYGLPKGRTTLILFLLICSVTNQLNGQQNNDYVDSIIVHKTFPLISYLKQSPEVLKTLQKDKVLKRLTLNRKSRVETAIKECEDMSCYVSPLQWQNTEIVTIGTELIKLFYKSEPFRQAISLLKESGYYNVYASMHDTAFIRTVWNSTATGINNILDVYIMGKRPRYPASDAASFAANDSGFRLSVRQILENVLNSKHIELFYEMPLNVALQTMRLNQRDEASRYEPLNGGMNLSAFENIRKIKWASYPYSVILVPGKGPERDGVIIDSMSIYRCKQAAKSYKEKLAPFIIVTGGHVHPNKTPYSEAVEMKKYMTSQLNIPEHAIFIEPHARHTTTNLRNAVRMIYRFNIPDNKKILIVTDSGQNALIQMMEKRCLSELGYVPFRELKRLSEETSAFYPVATALQCNSLDPLDP
;
A
#
# COMPACT_ATOMS: atom_id res chain seq x y z
N MET A 1 -79.30 -10.37 -0.81
CA MET A 1 -79.32 -10.71 -2.24
C MET A 1 -78.03 -10.21 -2.88
N ASN A 2 -77.38 -11.09 -3.62
CA ASN A 2 -76.23 -10.96 -4.50
C ASN A 2 -74.87 -10.45 -3.92
N LYS A 3 -74.08 -11.42 -3.52
CA LYS A 3 -72.59 -11.32 -3.41
C LYS A 3 -71.99 -11.47 -4.81
N LYS A 4 -71.14 -10.56 -5.25
CA LYS A 4 -70.24 -10.76 -6.40
C LYS A 4 -68.82 -11.05 -5.89
N ASN A 5 -68.31 -12.25 -6.21
CA ASN A 5 -66.98 -12.68 -6.03
C ASN A 5 -66.05 -11.97 -7.05
N TYR A 6 -64.94 -11.38 -6.58
CA TYR A 6 -63.81 -11.00 -7.44
C TYR A 6 -62.64 -11.89 -7.09
N TYR A 7 -62.26 -12.72 -8.04
CA TYR A 7 -60.97 -13.45 -8.03
C TYR A 7 -59.85 -12.47 -8.37
N GLY A 8 -58.96 -12.22 -7.44
CA GLY A 8 -57.70 -11.51 -7.64
C GLY A 8 -56.58 -12.48 -7.99
N LEU A 9 -55.94 -12.28 -9.13
CA LEU A 9 -54.73 -12.98 -9.56
C LEU A 9 -53.50 -12.63 -8.68
N PRO A 10 -52.53 -13.55 -8.48
CA PRO A 10 -51.42 -13.29 -7.59
C PRO A 10 -50.35 -12.40 -8.24
N LYS A 11 -50.21 -11.17 -7.76
CA LYS A 11 -49.15 -10.22 -8.10
C LYS A 11 -47.89 -10.47 -7.25
N GLY A 12 -47.36 -11.69 -7.28
CA GLY A 12 -46.23 -12.02 -6.37
C GLY A 12 -44.88 -12.31 -7.03
N ARG A 13 -44.84 -12.63 -8.32
CA ARG A 13 -43.61 -13.10 -8.95
C ARG A 13 -42.76 -12.01 -9.66
N THR A 14 -43.39 -10.97 -10.19
CA THR A 14 -42.70 -9.91 -10.94
C THR A 14 -41.99 -8.93 -10.02
N THR A 15 -42.51 -8.64 -8.84
CA THR A 15 -41.90 -7.72 -7.87
C THR A 15 -40.66 -8.31 -7.19
N LEU A 16 -40.65 -9.62 -6.95
CA LEU A 16 -39.50 -10.30 -6.33
C LEU A 16 -38.29 -10.36 -7.25
N ILE A 17 -38.52 -10.57 -8.57
CA ILE A 17 -37.43 -10.62 -9.57
C ILE A 17 -36.79 -9.21 -9.76
N LEU A 18 -37.64 -8.16 -9.74
CA LEU A 18 -37.14 -6.78 -9.86
C LEU A 18 -36.32 -6.36 -8.62
N PHE A 19 -36.75 -6.78 -7.42
CA PHE A 19 -36.03 -6.50 -6.17
C PHE A 19 -34.69 -7.23 -6.10
N LEU A 20 -34.64 -8.50 -6.55
CA LEU A 20 -33.37 -9.27 -6.62
C LEU A 20 -32.42 -8.70 -7.67
N LEU A 21 -32.91 -8.21 -8.80
CA LEU A 21 -32.10 -7.52 -9.82
C LEU A 21 -31.56 -6.18 -9.30
N ILE A 22 -32.36 -5.38 -8.62
CA ILE A 22 -31.92 -4.10 -8.04
C ILE A 22 -30.89 -4.35 -6.93
N CYS A 23 -31.10 -5.31 -6.04
CA CYS A 23 -30.15 -5.68 -5.00
C CYS A 23 -28.81 -6.22 -5.58
N SER A 24 -28.86 -6.97 -6.67
CA SER A 24 -27.64 -7.46 -7.32
C SER A 24 -26.86 -6.34 -8.02
N VAL A 25 -27.54 -5.41 -8.67
CA VAL A 25 -26.92 -4.26 -9.34
C VAL A 25 -26.34 -3.28 -8.31
N THR A 26 -27.04 -2.99 -7.20
CA THR A 26 -26.51 -2.13 -6.13
C THR A 26 -25.32 -2.76 -5.42
N ASN A 27 -25.34 -4.09 -5.18
CA ASN A 27 -24.18 -4.80 -4.61
C ASN A 27 -22.98 -4.83 -5.58
N GLN A 28 -23.22 -4.99 -6.88
CA GLN A 28 -22.14 -4.89 -7.87
C GLN A 28 -21.57 -3.47 -7.97
N LEU A 29 -22.40 -2.44 -7.97
CA LEU A 29 -21.96 -1.04 -7.99
C LEU A 29 -21.17 -0.68 -6.72
N ASN A 30 -21.62 -1.10 -5.55
CA ASN A 30 -20.92 -0.90 -4.30
C ASN A 30 -19.58 -1.68 -4.25
N GLY A 31 -19.57 -2.90 -4.78
CA GLY A 31 -18.35 -3.71 -4.91
C GLY A 31 -17.34 -3.09 -5.87
N GLN A 32 -17.78 -2.56 -7.00
CA GLN A 32 -16.91 -1.90 -7.97
C GLN A 32 -16.33 -0.61 -7.39
N GLN A 33 -17.14 0.26 -6.78
CA GLN A 33 -16.67 1.49 -6.12
C GLN A 33 -15.65 1.21 -5.02
N ASN A 34 -15.87 0.14 -4.23
CA ASN A 34 -14.89 -0.26 -3.20
C ASN A 34 -13.57 -0.73 -3.82
N ASN A 35 -13.61 -1.49 -4.90
CA ASN A 35 -12.42 -1.95 -5.61
C ASN A 35 -11.64 -0.78 -6.23
N ASP A 36 -12.34 0.18 -6.85
CA ASP A 36 -11.69 1.36 -7.45
C ASP A 36 -11.01 2.24 -6.38
N TYR A 37 -11.63 2.35 -5.20
CA TYR A 37 -11.04 3.05 -4.05
C TYR A 37 -9.78 2.33 -3.54
N VAL A 38 -9.85 1.02 -3.34
CA VAL A 38 -8.70 0.18 -2.92
C VAL A 38 -7.55 0.31 -3.92
N ASP A 39 -7.84 0.16 -5.21
CA ASP A 39 -6.85 0.30 -6.28
C ASP A 39 -6.22 1.70 -6.29
N SER A 40 -7.01 2.75 -6.09
CA SER A 40 -6.50 4.12 -6.08
C SER A 40 -5.50 4.35 -4.95
N ILE A 41 -5.73 3.77 -3.77
CA ILE A 41 -4.81 3.82 -2.64
C ILE A 41 -3.53 3.05 -2.94
N ILE A 42 -3.64 1.82 -3.45
CA ILE A 42 -2.47 1.00 -3.82
C ILE A 42 -1.63 1.75 -4.85
N VAL A 43 -2.24 2.30 -5.90
CA VAL A 43 -1.54 3.08 -6.93
C VAL A 43 -0.88 4.32 -6.33
N HIS A 44 -1.57 5.05 -5.45
CA HIS A 44 -1.02 6.26 -4.83
C HIS A 44 0.21 5.96 -3.98
N LYS A 45 0.21 4.85 -3.23
CA LYS A 45 1.31 4.47 -2.33
C LYS A 45 2.47 3.78 -3.06
N THR A 46 2.16 2.92 -4.05
CA THR A 46 3.16 2.07 -4.73
C THR A 46 3.72 2.73 -5.99
N PHE A 47 2.87 3.45 -6.73
CA PHE A 47 3.18 4.07 -8.02
C PHE A 47 2.83 5.57 -8.03
N PRO A 48 3.42 6.39 -7.14
CA PRO A 48 3.08 7.82 -7.02
C PRO A 48 3.17 8.57 -8.34
N LEU A 49 4.14 8.24 -9.22
CA LEU A 49 4.22 8.85 -10.55
C LEU A 49 2.88 8.77 -11.30
N ILE A 50 2.28 7.58 -11.37
CA ILE A 50 1.00 7.39 -12.07
C ILE A 50 -0.12 8.17 -11.36
N SER A 51 -0.14 8.16 -10.03
CA SER A 51 -1.13 8.89 -9.26
C SER A 51 -1.08 10.40 -9.52
N TYR A 52 0.12 10.99 -9.56
CA TYR A 52 0.29 12.41 -9.83
C TYR A 52 -0.03 12.79 -11.28
N LEU A 53 0.34 11.96 -12.26
CA LEU A 53 -0.04 12.18 -13.66
C LEU A 53 -1.56 12.14 -13.86
N LYS A 54 -2.27 11.29 -13.12
CA LYS A 54 -3.74 11.17 -13.20
C LYS A 54 -4.51 12.37 -12.62
N GLN A 55 -3.88 13.21 -11.81
CA GLN A 55 -4.55 14.38 -11.20
C GLN A 55 -4.84 15.51 -12.18
N SER A 56 -4.16 15.58 -13.32
CA SER A 56 -4.36 16.62 -14.34
C SER A 56 -4.93 16.05 -15.64
N PRO A 57 -6.17 16.43 -16.00
CA PRO A 57 -6.77 16.06 -17.29
C PRO A 57 -5.92 16.50 -18.50
N GLU A 58 -5.19 17.61 -18.40
CA GLU A 58 -4.31 18.13 -19.44
C GLU A 58 -3.09 17.23 -19.64
N VAL A 59 -2.54 16.70 -18.53
CA VAL A 59 -1.45 15.72 -18.58
C VAL A 59 -1.94 14.45 -19.27
N LEU A 60 -3.12 13.93 -18.89
CA LEU A 60 -3.68 12.73 -19.51
C LEU A 60 -3.88 12.91 -21.03
N LYS A 61 -4.47 14.05 -21.45
CA LYS A 61 -4.62 14.39 -22.88
C LYS A 61 -3.27 14.46 -23.60
N THR A 62 -2.24 14.98 -22.93
CA THR A 62 -0.89 15.07 -23.50
C THR A 62 -0.29 13.69 -23.73
N LEU A 63 -0.43 12.78 -22.74
CA LEU A 63 0.03 11.39 -22.86
C LEU A 63 -0.73 10.61 -23.95
N GLN A 64 -2.05 10.79 -24.06
CA GLN A 64 -2.90 10.15 -25.07
C GLN A 64 -2.57 10.60 -26.51
N LYS A 65 -2.17 11.86 -26.68
CA LYS A 65 -1.82 12.44 -27.99
C LYS A 65 -0.41 12.08 -28.45
N ASP A 66 0.45 11.62 -27.54
CA ASP A 66 1.82 11.25 -27.92
C ASP A 66 1.83 10.02 -28.81
N LYS A 67 2.40 10.15 -30.01
CA LYS A 67 2.38 9.11 -31.06
C LYS A 67 3.16 7.85 -30.64
N VAL A 68 4.25 8.01 -29.91
CA VAL A 68 5.10 6.89 -29.48
C VAL A 68 4.41 6.10 -28.39
N LEU A 69 3.89 6.79 -27.36
CA LEU A 69 3.16 6.15 -26.26
C LEU A 69 1.89 5.46 -26.76
N LYS A 70 1.13 6.11 -27.65
CA LYS A 70 -0.07 5.52 -28.28
C LYS A 70 0.28 4.26 -29.09
N ARG A 71 1.35 4.26 -29.85
CA ARG A 71 1.80 3.07 -30.60
C ARG A 71 2.16 1.93 -29.65
N LEU A 72 2.87 2.21 -28.55
CA LEU A 72 3.20 1.19 -27.54
C LEU A 72 1.94 0.59 -26.91
N THR A 73 0.93 1.42 -26.62
CA THR A 73 -0.38 0.95 -26.11
C THR A 73 -1.05 0.00 -27.09
N LEU A 74 -1.15 0.37 -28.37
CA LEU A 74 -1.78 -0.43 -29.41
C LEU A 74 -1.03 -1.75 -29.66
N ASN A 75 0.29 -1.71 -29.73
CA ASN A 75 1.12 -2.91 -29.88
C ASN A 75 0.94 -3.88 -28.71
N ARG A 76 0.83 -3.34 -27.47
CA ARG A 76 0.57 -4.16 -26.30
C ARG A 76 -0.80 -4.81 -26.35
N LYS A 77 -1.84 -4.06 -26.74
CA LYS A 77 -3.18 -4.62 -26.95
C LYS A 77 -3.15 -5.82 -27.89
N SER A 78 -2.53 -5.65 -29.07
CA SER A 78 -2.43 -6.73 -30.05
C SER A 78 -1.67 -7.96 -29.53
N ARG A 79 -0.56 -7.75 -28.79
CA ARG A 79 0.19 -8.86 -28.18
C ARG A 79 -0.64 -9.61 -27.13
N VAL A 80 -1.45 -8.90 -26.32
CA VAL A 80 -2.33 -9.52 -25.33
C VAL A 80 -3.48 -10.25 -26.01
N GLU A 81 -4.07 -9.71 -27.09
CA GLU A 81 -5.09 -10.40 -27.89
C GLU A 81 -4.56 -11.73 -28.46
N THR A 82 -3.34 -11.73 -28.97
CA THR A 82 -2.68 -12.94 -29.45
C THR A 82 -2.46 -13.94 -28.31
N ALA A 83 -1.95 -13.45 -27.17
CA ALA A 83 -1.71 -14.31 -26.00
C ALA A 83 -3.00 -14.99 -25.49
N ILE A 84 -4.12 -14.28 -25.44
CA ILE A 84 -5.41 -14.85 -25.03
C ILE A 84 -5.85 -15.99 -25.96
N LYS A 85 -5.54 -15.91 -27.26
CA LYS A 85 -5.94 -16.90 -28.25
C LYS A 85 -5.01 -18.13 -28.31
N GLU A 86 -3.71 -17.90 -28.12
CA GLU A 86 -2.68 -18.87 -28.46
C GLU A 86 -1.92 -19.43 -27.26
N CYS A 87 -1.96 -18.74 -26.09
CA CYS A 87 -1.20 -19.18 -24.92
C CYS A 87 -1.89 -20.27 -24.11
N GLU A 88 -1.10 -21.19 -23.58
CA GLU A 88 -1.53 -22.25 -22.67
C GLU A 88 -0.87 -22.16 -21.29
N ASP A 89 0.18 -21.35 -21.13
CA ASP A 89 0.93 -21.20 -19.88
C ASP A 89 0.97 -19.73 -19.39
N MET A 90 1.32 -19.56 -18.10
CA MET A 90 1.36 -18.26 -17.46
C MET A 90 2.44 -17.33 -18.03
N SER A 91 3.59 -17.88 -18.44
CA SER A 91 4.68 -17.04 -18.94
C SER A 91 4.30 -16.40 -20.28
N CYS A 92 3.58 -17.15 -21.10
CA CYS A 92 3.03 -16.66 -22.36
C CYS A 92 1.98 -15.56 -22.13
N TYR A 93 1.10 -15.69 -21.12
CA TYR A 93 0.13 -14.64 -20.74
C TYR A 93 0.78 -13.38 -20.19
N VAL A 94 1.86 -13.51 -19.40
CA VAL A 94 2.51 -12.39 -18.72
C VAL A 94 3.47 -11.63 -19.61
N SER A 95 4.18 -12.32 -20.50
CA SER A 95 5.21 -11.72 -21.37
C SER A 95 4.76 -10.45 -22.12
N PRO A 96 3.57 -10.37 -22.76
CA PRO A 96 3.12 -9.16 -23.43
C PRO A 96 2.77 -7.99 -22.50
N LEU A 97 2.57 -8.23 -21.20
CA LEU A 97 2.28 -7.20 -20.21
C LEU A 97 3.54 -6.54 -19.65
N GLN A 98 4.64 -7.29 -19.54
CA GLN A 98 5.89 -6.78 -18.98
C GLN A 98 6.59 -5.79 -19.91
N TRP A 99 7.12 -4.72 -19.33
CA TRP A 99 8.02 -3.82 -20.06
C TRP A 99 9.41 -4.42 -20.13
N GLN A 100 9.91 -4.49 -21.33
CA GLN A 100 11.31 -4.79 -21.61
C GLN A 100 12.16 -3.53 -21.39
N ASN A 101 13.46 -3.68 -21.13
CA ASN A 101 14.36 -2.55 -20.89
C ASN A 101 14.32 -1.50 -22.01
N THR A 102 14.21 -1.91 -23.28
CA THR A 102 14.08 -1.02 -24.42
C THR A 102 12.80 -0.19 -24.40
N GLU A 103 11.66 -0.77 -23.99
CA GLU A 103 10.40 -0.05 -23.82
C GLU A 103 10.49 0.93 -22.64
N ILE A 104 11.10 0.53 -21.52
CA ILE A 104 11.30 1.40 -20.34
C ILE A 104 12.11 2.64 -20.72
N VAL A 105 13.22 2.45 -21.44
CA VAL A 105 14.08 3.56 -21.91
C VAL A 105 13.33 4.45 -22.89
N THR A 106 12.58 3.87 -23.82
CA THR A 106 11.78 4.62 -24.82
C THR A 106 10.74 5.48 -24.14
N ILE A 107 9.95 4.92 -23.22
CA ILE A 107 8.92 5.65 -22.47
C ILE A 107 9.56 6.75 -21.61
N GLY A 108 10.63 6.45 -20.89
CA GLY A 108 11.35 7.46 -20.10
C GLY A 108 11.83 8.64 -20.95
N THR A 109 12.26 8.38 -22.18
CA THR A 109 12.67 9.43 -23.13
C THR A 109 11.48 10.27 -23.58
N GLU A 110 10.33 9.67 -23.87
CA GLU A 110 9.12 10.40 -24.26
C GLU A 110 8.57 11.24 -23.08
N LEU A 111 8.56 10.70 -21.85
CA LEU A 111 8.16 11.46 -20.65
C LEU A 111 9.05 12.71 -20.45
N ILE A 112 10.35 12.60 -20.70
CA ILE A 112 11.27 13.76 -20.66
C ILE A 112 10.94 14.77 -21.75
N LYS A 113 10.66 14.34 -22.98
CA LYS A 113 10.23 15.25 -24.05
C LYS A 113 8.93 15.98 -23.67
N LEU A 114 7.96 15.29 -23.07
CA LEU A 114 6.71 15.87 -22.61
C LEU A 114 6.93 16.86 -21.46
N PHE A 115 7.86 16.58 -20.56
CA PHE A 115 8.26 17.51 -19.49
C PHE A 115 8.71 18.86 -20.07
N TYR A 116 9.51 18.87 -21.12
CA TYR A 116 9.95 20.13 -21.74
C TYR A 116 8.86 20.83 -22.57
N LYS A 117 7.87 20.10 -23.08
CA LYS A 117 6.84 20.64 -23.97
C LYS A 117 5.55 21.07 -23.27
N SER A 118 5.25 20.53 -22.10
CA SER A 118 3.96 20.68 -21.42
C SER A 118 4.14 21.26 -20.02
N GLU A 119 3.61 22.47 -19.81
CA GLU A 119 3.61 23.11 -18.48
C GLU A 119 2.84 22.28 -17.43
N PRO A 120 1.60 21.77 -17.71
CA PRO A 120 0.92 20.92 -16.75
C PRO A 120 1.73 19.66 -16.39
N PHE A 121 2.49 19.09 -17.32
CA PHE A 121 3.35 17.93 -17.04
C PHE A 121 4.52 18.33 -16.14
N ARG A 122 5.16 19.50 -16.35
CA ARG A 122 6.22 20.02 -15.45
C ARG A 122 5.70 20.21 -14.03
N GLN A 123 4.52 20.81 -13.89
CA GLN A 123 3.88 21.01 -12.57
C GLN A 123 3.60 19.67 -11.88
N ALA A 124 3.08 18.68 -12.58
CA ALA A 124 2.85 17.35 -12.00
C ALA A 124 4.16 16.70 -11.50
N ILE A 125 5.25 16.82 -12.25
CA ILE A 125 6.56 16.31 -11.84
C ILE A 125 7.15 17.11 -10.67
N SER A 126 6.98 18.44 -10.62
CA SER A 126 7.39 19.27 -9.49
C SER A 126 6.68 18.87 -8.21
N LEU A 127 5.35 18.76 -8.26
CA LEU A 127 4.53 18.30 -7.12
C LEU A 127 4.93 16.89 -6.66
N LEU A 128 5.18 15.98 -7.59
CA LEU A 128 5.67 14.65 -7.27
C LEU A 128 7.02 14.69 -6.55
N LYS A 129 7.94 15.54 -6.99
CA LYS A 129 9.27 15.70 -6.40
C LYS A 129 9.20 16.27 -4.98
N GLU A 130 8.28 17.21 -4.76
CA GLU A 130 8.04 17.86 -3.46
C GLU A 130 7.25 16.97 -2.48
N SER A 131 6.52 15.98 -2.97
CA SER A 131 5.64 15.11 -2.15
C SER A 131 6.38 14.24 -1.12
N GLY A 132 7.69 14.06 -1.29
CA GLY A 132 8.51 13.16 -0.48
C GLY A 132 8.46 11.70 -0.90
N TYR A 133 7.50 11.26 -1.72
CA TYR A 133 7.43 9.84 -2.16
C TYR A 133 8.70 9.33 -2.85
N TYR A 134 9.48 10.22 -3.42
CA TYR A 134 10.78 9.92 -4.03
C TYR A 134 11.89 10.74 -3.40
N ASN A 135 11.86 10.88 -2.06
CA ASN A 135 12.76 11.74 -1.28
C ASN A 135 14.24 11.46 -1.55
N VAL A 136 14.63 10.19 -1.69
CA VAL A 136 16.01 9.79 -2.00
C VAL A 136 16.50 10.33 -3.35
N TYR A 137 15.57 10.60 -4.26
CA TYR A 137 15.87 11.08 -5.63
C TYR A 137 15.57 12.57 -5.82
N ALA A 138 15.09 13.26 -4.78
CA ALA A 138 14.62 14.66 -4.88
C ALA A 138 15.70 15.66 -5.33
N SER A 139 16.96 15.39 -5.03
CA SER A 139 18.09 16.22 -5.46
C SER A 139 18.58 15.98 -6.89
N MET A 140 18.04 14.94 -7.57
CA MET A 140 18.43 14.65 -8.96
C MET A 140 17.95 15.76 -9.91
N HIS A 141 18.68 15.96 -11.01
CA HIS A 141 18.20 16.75 -12.13
C HIS A 141 16.89 16.15 -12.67
N ASP A 142 15.95 16.97 -13.14
CA ASP A 142 14.58 16.54 -13.49
C ASP A 142 14.55 15.39 -14.51
N THR A 143 15.42 15.39 -15.50
CA THR A 143 15.49 14.30 -16.48
C THR A 143 15.95 12.97 -15.88
N ALA A 144 16.90 13.01 -14.96
CA ALA A 144 17.33 11.83 -14.21
C ALA A 144 16.25 11.36 -13.25
N PHE A 145 15.59 12.30 -12.56
CA PHE A 145 14.45 12.02 -11.70
C PHE A 145 13.33 11.30 -12.47
N ILE A 146 12.87 11.85 -13.60
CA ILE A 146 11.80 11.25 -14.42
C ILE A 146 12.16 9.83 -14.86
N ARG A 147 13.40 9.61 -15.34
CA ARG A 147 13.87 8.26 -15.72
C ARG A 147 13.83 7.29 -14.53
N THR A 148 14.34 7.72 -13.37
CA THR A 148 14.44 6.89 -12.18
C THR A 148 13.06 6.50 -11.66
N VAL A 149 12.13 7.45 -11.55
CA VAL A 149 10.80 7.18 -11.03
C VAL A 149 9.95 6.36 -12.01
N TRP A 150 10.12 6.58 -13.33
CA TRP A 150 9.47 5.72 -14.32
C TRP A 150 10.03 4.29 -14.29
N ASN A 151 11.34 4.14 -14.25
CA ASN A 151 11.98 2.82 -14.14
C ASN A 151 11.50 2.08 -12.88
N SER A 152 11.45 2.76 -11.73
CA SER A 152 10.91 2.20 -10.49
C SER A 152 9.44 1.76 -10.64
N THR A 153 8.61 2.58 -11.30
CA THR A 153 7.21 2.26 -11.56
C THR A 153 7.06 1.03 -12.45
N ALA A 154 7.78 0.99 -13.59
CA ALA A 154 7.71 -0.11 -14.53
C ALA A 154 8.19 -1.44 -13.93
N THR A 155 9.34 -1.40 -13.24
CA THR A 155 9.90 -2.59 -12.57
C THR A 155 9.00 -3.06 -11.42
N GLY A 156 8.35 -2.14 -10.70
CA GLY A 156 7.40 -2.49 -9.64
C GLY A 156 6.16 -3.20 -10.19
N ILE A 157 5.58 -2.72 -11.29
CA ILE A 157 4.44 -3.40 -11.92
C ILE A 157 4.87 -4.76 -12.47
N ASN A 158 6.03 -4.85 -13.15
CA ASN A 158 6.58 -6.13 -13.60
C ASN A 158 6.75 -7.11 -12.42
N ASN A 159 7.24 -6.61 -11.26
CA ASN A 159 7.40 -7.44 -10.06
C ASN A 159 6.07 -7.99 -9.52
N ILE A 160 4.99 -7.21 -9.55
CA ILE A 160 3.66 -7.71 -9.17
C ILE A 160 3.23 -8.86 -10.09
N LEU A 161 3.40 -8.72 -11.41
CA LEU A 161 3.09 -9.77 -12.38
C LEU A 161 3.96 -11.02 -12.16
N ASP A 162 5.24 -10.82 -11.89
CA ASP A 162 6.17 -11.91 -11.59
C ASP A 162 5.81 -12.67 -10.31
N VAL A 163 5.52 -11.97 -9.22
CA VAL A 163 5.21 -12.61 -7.94
C VAL A 163 3.82 -13.23 -7.95
N TYR A 164 2.79 -12.47 -8.35
CA TYR A 164 1.39 -12.87 -8.14
C TYR A 164 0.74 -13.58 -9.33
N ILE A 165 1.40 -13.68 -10.49
CA ILE A 165 0.99 -14.54 -11.61
C ILE A 165 1.98 -15.65 -11.82
N MET A 166 3.28 -15.32 -11.95
CA MET A 166 4.33 -16.29 -12.28
C MET A 166 4.81 -17.10 -11.06
N GLY A 167 4.40 -16.72 -9.84
CA GLY A 167 4.83 -17.38 -8.61
C GLY A 167 6.32 -17.20 -8.28
N LYS A 168 6.97 -16.14 -8.81
CA LYS A 168 8.33 -15.83 -8.40
C LYS A 168 8.40 -15.59 -6.91
N ARG A 169 9.46 -16.11 -6.30
CA ARG A 169 9.66 -16.03 -4.86
C ARG A 169 9.96 -14.58 -4.44
N PRO A 170 9.12 -13.94 -3.61
CA PRO A 170 9.39 -12.62 -3.06
C PRO A 170 10.50 -12.69 -2.00
N ARG A 171 10.95 -11.52 -1.51
CA ARG A 171 11.97 -11.44 -0.45
C ARG A 171 11.57 -12.21 0.80
N TYR A 172 10.29 -12.16 1.19
CA TYR A 172 9.73 -12.81 2.37
C TYR A 172 8.60 -13.79 1.97
N PRO A 173 8.94 -14.97 1.45
CA PRO A 173 7.94 -15.86 0.88
C PRO A 173 6.95 -16.43 1.90
N ALA A 174 7.32 -16.48 3.18
CA ALA A 174 6.42 -16.95 4.24
C ALA A 174 5.22 -16.01 4.48
N SER A 175 5.34 -14.71 4.15
CA SER A 175 4.31 -13.71 4.35
C SER A 175 3.80 -13.06 3.06
N ASP A 176 4.62 -13.01 1.99
CA ASP A 176 4.37 -12.16 0.83
C ASP A 176 4.15 -12.94 -0.47
N ALA A 177 4.25 -14.27 -0.44
CA ALA A 177 4.06 -15.11 -1.62
C ALA A 177 2.63 -15.02 -2.20
N ALA A 178 2.51 -15.40 -3.48
CA ALA A 178 1.24 -15.61 -4.13
C ALA A 178 0.39 -16.67 -3.41
N SER A 179 -0.93 -16.53 -3.52
CA SER A 179 -1.90 -17.46 -2.92
C SER A 179 -2.08 -18.74 -3.73
N PHE A 180 -1.73 -18.69 -5.02
CA PHE A 180 -1.96 -19.74 -5.98
C PHE A 180 -0.64 -20.20 -6.59
N ALA A 181 -0.56 -21.48 -6.92
CA ALA A 181 0.54 -21.99 -7.71
C ALA A 181 0.37 -21.58 -9.19
N ALA A 182 1.45 -21.18 -9.85
CA ALA A 182 1.40 -20.73 -11.24
C ALA A 182 0.94 -21.85 -12.22
N ASN A 183 1.06 -23.11 -11.85
CA ASN A 183 0.61 -24.26 -12.63
C ASN A 183 -0.84 -24.70 -12.31
N ASP A 184 -1.55 -24.01 -11.40
CA ASP A 184 -2.94 -24.29 -11.10
C ASP A 184 -3.83 -23.90 -12.29
N SER A 185 -4.66 -24.86 -12.76
CA SER A 185 -5.52 -24.65 -13.93
C SER A 185 -6.66 -23.67 -13.68
N GLY A 186 -7.25 -23.67 -12.48
CA GLY A 186 -8.30 -22.74 -12.07
C GLY A 186 -7.77 -21.31 -11.97
N PHE A 187 -6.57 -21.17 -11.41
CA PHE A 187 -5.90 -19.86 -11.36
C PHE A 187 -5.56 -19.36 -12.76
N ARG A 188 -5.08 -20.21 -13.67
CA ARG A 188 -4.83 -19.84 -15.07
C ARG A 188 -6.08 -19.34 -15.77
N LEU A 189 -7.22 -20.00 -15.60
CA LEU A 189 -8.50 -19.53 -16.15
C LEU A 189 -8.89 -18.16 -15.58
N SER A 190 -8.68 -17.93 -14.29
CA SER A 190 -8.93 -16.64 -13.65
C SER A 190 -8.05 -15.53 -14.20
N VAL A 191 -6.75 -15.81 -14.42
CA VAL A 191 -5.82 -14.83 -15.04
C VAL A 191 -6.24 -14.52 -16.48
N ARG A 192 -6.60 -15.54 -17.27
CA ARG A 192 -7.13 -15.35 -18.64
C ARG A 192 -8.36 -14.45 -18.62
N GLN A 193 -9.31 -14.69 -17.71
CA GLN A 193 -10.51 -13.85 -17.57
C GLN A 193 -10.16 -12.39 -17.21
N ILE A 194 -9.16 -12.17 -16.36
CA ILE A 194 -8.65 -10.83 -16.07
C ILE A 194 -8.13 -10.17 -17.35
N LEU A 195 -7.35 -10.88 -18.16
CA LEU A 195 -6.83 -10.34 -19.43
C LEU A 195 -7.95 -9.95 -20.39
N GLU A 196 -8.94 -10.81 -20.55
CA GLU A 196 -10.12 -10.57 -21.40
C GLU A 196 -10.91 -9.34 -20.92
N ASN A 197 -11.16 -9.23 -19.61
CA ASN A 197 -11.87 -8.10 -19.02
C ASN A 197 -11.12 -6.78 -19.20
N VAL A 198 -9.81 -6.78 -18.97
CA VAL A 198 -8.96 -5.59 -19.14
C VAL A 198 -8.88 -5.19 -20.62
N LEU A 199 -8.70 -6.15 -21.51
CA LEU A 199 -8.65 -5.90 -22.95
C LEU A 199 -9.93 -5.26 -23.49
N ASN A 200 -11.09 -5.76 -23.04
CA ASN A 200 -12.43 -5.30 -23.44
C ASN A 200 -12.84 -4.00 -22.73
N SER A 201 -12.05 -3.52 -21.77
CA SER A 201 -12.33 -2.25 -21.09
C SER A 201 -12.16 -1.07 -22.06
N LYS A 202 -13.17 -0.18 -22.09
CA LYS A 202 -13.12 1.07 -22.87
C LYS A 202 -12.08 2.08 -22.37
N HIS A 203 -11.46 1.82 -21.22
CA HIS A 203 -10.59 2.77 -20.50
C HIS A 203 -9.10 2.51 -20.69
N ILE A 204 -8.67 1.66 -21.63
CA ILE A 204 -7.26 1.43 -21.92
C ILE A 204 -6.79 2.37 -23.04
N GLU A 205 -6.39 3.56 -22.67
CA GLU A 205 -5.92 4.62 -23.57
C GLU A 205 -4.45 4.99 -23.34
N LEU A 206 -3.92 4.73 -22.14
CA LEU A 206 -2.56 5.10 -21.73
C LEU A 206 -1.64 3.87 -21.67
N PHE A 207 -0.38 4.10 -21.96
CA PHE A 207 0.65 3.05 -22.10
C PHE A 207 0.83 2.17 -20.85
N TYR A 208 0.50 2.68 -19.66
CA TYR A 208 0.65 1.96 -18.40
C TYR A 208 -0.62 1.24 -17.92
N GLU A 209 -1.80 1.56 -18.48
CA GLU A 209 -3.08 1.13 -17.91
C GLU A 209 -3.29 -0.38 -17.97
N MET A 210 -2.96 -1.01 -19.10
CA MET A 210 -3.17 -2.44 -19.25
C MET A 210 -2.31 -3.26 -18.28
N PRO A 211 -0.98 -3.11 -18.20
CA PRO A 211 -0.17 -3.83 -17.22
C PRO A 211 -0.57 -3.53 -15.77
N LEU A 212 -0.85 -2.27 -15.45
CA LEU A 212 -1.25 -1.86 -14.11
C LEU A 212 -2.59 -2.48 -13.72
N ASN A 213 -3.61 -2.43 -14.59
CA ASN A 213 -4.93 -2.97 -14.27
C ASN A 213 -4.89 -4.50 -14.11
N VAL A 214 -4.09 -5.22 -14.91
CA VAL A 214 -3.87 -6.65 -14.71
C VAL A 214 -3.17 -6.91 -13.38
N ALA A 215 -2.12 -6.15 -13.05
CA ALA A 215 -1.39 -6.28 -11.80
C ALA A 215 -2.32 -6.08 -10.58
N LEU A 216 -3.14 -5.01 -10.56
CA LEU A 216 -4.08 -4.72 -9.47
C LEU A 216 -5.16 -5.79 -9.33
N GLN A 217 -5.76 -6.24 -10.45
CA GLN A 217 -6.76 -7.31 -10.40
C GLN A 217 -6.15 -8.63 -9.93
N THR A 218 -4.90 -8.90 -10.27
CA THR A 218 -4.20 -10.09 -9.81
C THR A 218 -3.87 -10.01 -8.31
N MET A 219 -3.48 -8.85 -7.79
CA MET A 219 -3.33 -8.65 -6.35
C MET A 219 -4.66 -8.92 -5.62
N ARG A 220 -5.77 -8.42 -6.12
CA ARG A 220 -7.11 -8.71 -5.55
C ARG A 220 -7.44 -10.20 -5.59
N LEU A 221 -7.19 -10.87 -6.72
CA LEU A 221 -7.39 -12.32 -6.84
C LEU A 221 -6.58 -13.09 -5.78
N ASN A 222 -5.37 -12.62 -5.50
CA ASN A 222 -4.50 -13.15 -4.44
C ASN A 222 -4.89 -12.66 -3.03
N GLN A 223 -5.89 -11.79 -2.87
CA GLN A 223 -6.30 -11.16 -1.61
C GLN A 223 -5.16 -10.34 -0.96
N ARG A 224 -4.45 -9.57 -1.78
CA ARG A 224 -3.29 -8.75 -1.40
C ARG A 224 -3.61 -7.27 -1.50
N ASP A 225 -4.40 -6.79 -0.55
CA ASP A 225 -4.86 -5.42 -0.42
C ASP A 225 -4.31 -4.72 0.83
N GLU A 226 -3.32 -5.34 1.52
CA GLU A 226 -2.80 -4.92 2.82
C GLU A 226 -2.39 -3.43 2.85
N ALA A 227 -1.78 -2.93 1.75
CA ALA A 227 -1.34 -1.53 1.66
C ALA A 227 -2.50 -0.51 1.69
N SER A 228 -3.74 -0.92 1.41
CA SER A 228 -4.92 -0.05 1.39
C SER A 228 -5.75 -0.13 2.66
N ARG A 229 -5.57 -1.15 3.48
CA ARG A 229 -6.36 -1.34 4.70
C ARG A 229 -6.12 -0.18 5.67
N TYR A 230 -7.18 0.25 6.36
CA TYR A 230 -7.15 1.33 7.35
C TYR A 230 -6.79 2.73 6.81
N GLU A 231 -6.72 2.90 5.50
CA GLU A 231 -6.51 4.22 4.90
C GLU A 231 -7.83 5.03 4.80
N PRO A 232 -7.79 6.35 4.97
CA PRO A 232 -6.60 7.17 5.26
C PRO A 232 -6.18 7.08 6.74
N LEU A 233 -4.86 6.96 6.99
CA LEU A 233 -4.32 6.77 8.35
C LEU A 233 -4.59 7.94 9.33
N ASN A 234 -4.92 9.13 8.86
CA ASN A 234 -5.32 10.25 9.71
C ASN A 234 -6.80 10.21 10.12
N GLY A 235 -7.54 9.19 9.65
CA GLY A 235 -8.95 8.92 9.96
C GLY A 235 -9.15 7.64 10.75
N GLY A 236 -10.38 7.11 10.74
CA GLY A 236 -10.73 5.84 11.34
C GLY A 236 -10.23 5.69 12.77
N MET A 237 -9.52 4.61 13.05
CA MET A 237 -8.97 4.32 14.39
C MET A 237 -7.91 5.32 14.87
N ASN A 238 -7.34 6.13 13.99
CA ASN A 238 -6.36 7.15 14.35
C ASN A 238 -6.96 8.54 14.54
N LEU A 239 -8.22 8.76 14.17
CA LEU A 239 -8.85 10.09 14.15
C LEU A 239 -8.70 10.81 15.50
N SER A 240 -9.07 10.15 16.59
CA SER A 240 -9.01 10.73 17.94
C SER A 240 -7.60 11.17 18.33
N ALA A 241 -6.58 10.36 18.01
CA ALA A 241 -5.18 10.70 18.25
C ALA A 241 -4.67 11.80 17.32
N PHE A 242 -5.07 11.78 16.03
CA PHE A 242 -4.71 12.80 15.05
C PHE A 242 -5.24 14.19 15.42
N GLU A 243 -6.50 14.28 15.85
CA GLU A 243 -7.08 15.53 16.33
C GLU A 243 -6.42 16.04 17.61
N ASN A 244 -5.91 15.13 18.44
CA ASN A 244 -5.22 15.48 19.69
C ASN A 244 -3.82 16.09 19.47
N ILE A 245 -3.17 15.88 18.32
CA ILE A 245 -1.84 16.45 18.00
C ILE A 245 -1.79 17.96 18.25
N ARG A 246 -2.84 18.69 17.86
CA ARG A 246 -2.92 20.16 17.96
C ARG A 246 -2.97 20.66 19.40
N LYS A 247 -3.31 19.80 20.37
CA LYS A 247 -3.45 20.15 21.80
C LYS A 247 -2.18 19.92 22.58
N ILE A 248 -1.17 19.29 21.97
CA ILE A 248 0.04 18.87 22.67
C ILE A 248 1.02 20.03 22.92
N LYS A 249 1.42 20.19 24.15
CA LYS A 249 2.55 21.06 24.55
C LYS A 249 3.85 20.25 24.44
N TRP A 250 4.42 20.21 23.23
CA TRP A 250 5.57 19.37 22.91
C TRP A 250 6.79 19.57 23.78
N ALA A 251 6.99 20.78 24.31
CA ALA A 251 8.10 21.09 25.22
C ALA A 251 8.02 20.31 26.56
N SER A 252 6.83 19.81 26.92
CA SER A 252 6.61 19.07 28.17
C SER A 252 7.06 17.60 28.11
N TYR A 253 7.53 17.14 26.94
CA TYR A 253 7.88 15.73 26.74
C TYR A 253 9.30 15.59 26.20
N PRO A 254 10.12 14.65 26.72
CA PRO A 254 11.47 14.41 26.20
C PRO A 254 11.46 13.78 24.80
N TYR A 255 10.45 12.99 24.44
CA TYR A 255 10.32 12.30 23.16
C TYR A 255 9.06 12.76 22.41
N SER A 256 9.07 12.65 21.07
CA SER A 256 7.89 12.95 20.24
C SER A 256 6.81 11.86 20.37
N VAL A 257 7.22 10.60 20.30
CA VAL A 257 6.34 9.43 20.41
C VAL A 257 7.07 8.26 21.08
N ILE A 258 6.31 7.31 21.63
CA ILE A 258 6.77 5.96 21.99
C ILE A 258 6.42 5.03 20.82
N LEU A 259 7.42 4.41 20.21
CA LEU A 259 7.25 3.41 19.17
C LEU A 259 7.28 2.01 19.77
N VAL A 260 6.24 1.23 19.50
CA VAL A 260 6.10 -0.15 19.96
C VAL A 260 5.96 -1.08 18.77
N PRO A 261 7.05 -1.70 18.30
CA PRO A 261 6.96 -2.70 17.25
C PRO A 261 6.17 -3.92 17.70
N GLY A 262 5.25 -4.40 16.88
CA GLY A 262 4.51 -5.62 17.13
C GLY A 262 5.35 -6.89 16.95
N LYS A 263 4.77 -7.99 17.38
CA LYS A 263 5.15 -9.35 17.03
C LYS A 263 3.87 -10.13 16.79
N GLY A 264 3.74 -10.67 15.56
CA GLY A 264 2.59 -11.48 15.22
C GLY A 264 2.65 -12.86 15.88
N PRO A 265 1.49 -13.44 16.24
CA PRO A 265 1.43 -14.81 16.69
C PRO A 265 1.81 -15.77 15.56
N GLU A 266 2.53 -16.85 15.89
CA GLU A 266 2.95 -17.86 14.91
C GLU A 266 1.88 -18.94 14.66
N ARG A 267 0.77 -18.91 15.44
CA ARG A 267 -0.31 -19.90 15.39
C ARG A 267 -1.63 -19.27 14.99
N ASP A 268 -2.38 -20.00 14.17
CA ASP A 268 -3.73 -19.60 13.78
C ASP A 268 -4.66 -19.43 15.00
N GLY A 269 -5.58 -18.47 14.90
CA GLY A 269 -6.58 -18.18 15.93
C GLY A 269 -6.07 -17.40 17.12
N VAL A 270 -4.77 -17.15 17.25
CA VAL A 270 -4.21 -16.28 18.28
C VAL A 270 -4.34 -14.83 17.85
N ILE A 271 -5.05 -14.04 18.62
CA ILE A 271 -5.38 -12.64 18.27
C ILE A 271 -4.18 -11.71 18.48
N ILE A 272 -3.46 -11.88 19.60
CA ILE A 272 -2.30 -11.06 19.98
C ILE A 272 -1.22 -11.94 20.60
N ASP A 273 0.02 -11.72 20.21
CA ASP A 273 1.17 -12.45 20.77
C ASP A 273 1.51 -11.98 22.18
N SER A 274 1.95 -12.90 23.04
CA SER A 274 2.33 -12.61 24.42
C SER A 274 3.46 -11.59 24.54
N MET A 275 4.39 -11.58 23.57
CA MET A 275 5.47 -10.59 23.53
C MET A 275 4.94 -9.20 23.13
N SER A 276 3.93 -9.11 22.25
CA SER A 276 3.25 -7.85 21.98
C SER A 276 2.52 -7.32 23.23
N ILE A 277 1.89 -8.20 24.01
CA ILE A 277 1.31 -7.84 25.30
C ILE A 277 2.37 -7.29 26.27
N TYR A 278 3.53 -7.97 26.35
CA TYR A 278 4.65 -7.53 27.17
C TYR A 278 5.10 -6.11 26.79
N ARG A 279 5.38 -5.88 25.50
CA ARG A 279 5.80 -4.57 24.96
C ARG A 279 4.76 -3.48 25.24
N CYS A 280 3.46 -3.79 25.11
CA CYS A 280 2.38 -2.87 25.43
C CYS A 280 2.41 -2.44 26.91
N LYS A 281 2.68 -3.37 27.84
CA LYS A 281 2.79 -3.05 29.26
C LYS A 281 3.96 -2.12 29.56
N GLN A 282 5.13 -2.35 28.96
CA GLN A 282 6.30 -1.47 29.11
C GLN A 282 6.05 -0.07 28.51
N ALA A 283 5.42 0.00 27.35
CA ALA A 283 5.06 1.26 26.73
C ALA A 283 4.01 2.05 27.53
N ALA A 284 3.04 1.36 28.12
CA ALA A 284 2.05 1.98 29.02
C ALA A 284 2.71 2.60 30.26
N LYS A 285 3.75 1.96 30.82
CA LYS A 285 4.56 2.52 31.92
C LYS A 285 5.24 3.81 31.45
N SER A 286 5.97 3.76 30.34
CA SER A 286 6.67 4.92 29.76
C SER A 286 5.72 6.09 29.45
N TYR A 287 4.50 5.79 28.97
CA TYR A 287 3.48 6.80 28.73
C TYR A 287 2.99 7.46 30.04
N LYS A 288 2.71 6.66 31.08
CA LYS A 288 2.30 7.14 32.42
C LYS A 288 3.39 7.98 33.10
N GLU A 289 4.67 7.71 32.81
CA GLU A 289 5.84 8.49 33.19
C GLU A 289 6.00 9.79 32.37
N LYS A 290 5.07 10.06 31.43
CA LYS A 290 5.05 11.24 30.54
C LYS A 290 6.30 11.38 29.66
N LEU A 291 6.88 10.26 29.21
CA LEU A 291 8.04 10.29 28.32
C LEU A 291 7.67 10.79 26.92
N ALA A 292 6.45 10.51 26.43
CA ALA A 292 5.92 11.07 25.19
C ALA A 292 4.39 11.21 25.27
N PRO A 293 3.77 12.11 24.47
CA PRO A 293 2.32 12.32 24.48
C PRO A 293 1.56 11.24 23.71
N PHE A 294 2.22 10.49 22.83
CA PHE A 294 1.62 9.47 21.99
C PHE A 294 2.41 8.17 21.99
N ILE A 295 1.69 7.09 21.72
CA ILE A 295 2.22 5.77 21.44
C ILE A 295 1.87 5.45 19.97
N ILE A 296 2.83 5.00 19.18
CA ILE A 296 2.60 4.40 17.86
C ILE A 296 2.83 2.90 18.03
N VAL A 297 1.79 2.09 17.87
CA VAL A 297 1.90 0.64 17.78
C VAL A 297 1.96 0.24 16.30
N THR A 298 2.92 -0.61 15.92
CA THR A 298 3.15 -0.95 14.51
C THR A 298 3.06 -2.43 14.26
N GLY A 299 2.59 -2.80 13.08
CA GLY A 299 2.53 -4.17 12.58
C GLY A 299 1.22 -4.48 11.87
N GLY A 300 1.33 -5.06 10.69
CA GLY A 300 0.22 -5.38 9.79
C GLY A 300 -0.36 -6.77 9.99
N HIS A 301 -1.01 -7.27 8.93
CA HIS A 301 -1.55 -8.63 8.82
C HIS A 301 -0.47 -9.59 8.30
N VAL A 302 0.50 -9.96 9.13
CA VAL A 302 1.73 -10.64 8.67
C VAL A 302 1.81 -12.10 9.11
N HIS A 303 1.60 -12.39 10.38
CA HIS A 303 1.78 -13.70 10.98
C HIS A 303 0.54 -14.18 11.75
N PRO A 304 0.06 -15.40 11.45
CA PRO A 304 0.41 -16.22 10.29
C PRO A 304 0.00 -15.57 8.96
N ASN A 305 0.53 -16.06 7.83
CA ASN A 305 0.21 -15.49 6.52
C ASN A 305 -1.30 -15.33 6.31
N LYS A 306 -1.72 -14.13 5.85
CA LYS A 306 -3.14 -13.76 5.66
C LYS A 306 -4.00 -13.79 6.92
N THR A 307 -3.40 -13.64 8.08
CA THR A 307 -4.17 -13.50 9.33
C THR A 307 -5.21 -12.39 9.22
N PRO A 308 -6.43 -12.55 9.78
CA PRO A 308 -7.40 -11.48 9.83
C PRO A 308 -7.04 -10.38 10.87
N TYR A 309 -6.02 -10.61 11.68
CA TYR A 309 -5.62 -9.71 12.76
C TYR A 309 -4.42 -8.85 12.36
N SER A 310 -4.52 -7.52 12.54
CA SER A 310 -3.38 -6.61 12.48
C SER A 310 -2.75 -6.48 13.85
N GLU A 311 -1.44 -6.68 13.95
CA GLU A 311 -0.70 -6.53 15.19
C GLU A 311 -0.98 -5.18 15.86
N ALA A 312 -0.89 -4.08 15.09
CA ALA A 312 -1.12 -2.73 15.60
C ALA A 312 -2.55 -2.52 16.13
N VAL A 313 -3.55 -3.06 15.44
CA VAL A 313 -4.95 -2.96 15.84
C VAL A 313 -5.19 -3.68 17.15
N GLU A 314 -4.71 -4.91 17.27
CA GLU A 314 -4.92 -5.72 18.47
C GLU A 314 -4.12 -5.16 19.68
N MET A 315 -2.92 -4.61 19.45
CA MET A 315 -2.16 -3.90 20.47
C MET A 315 -2.90 -2.65 20.98
N LYS A 316 -3.49 -1.83 20.08
CA LYS A 316 -4.29 -0.67 20.48
C LYS A 316 -5.51 -1.09 21.31
N LYS A 317 -6.25 -2.10 20.86
CA LYS A 317 -7.39 -2.66 21.62
C LYS A 317 -6.95 -3.11 23.02
N TYR A 318 -5.84 -3.84 23.11
CA TYR A 318 -5.31 -4.30 24.39
C TYR A 318 -4.92 -3.12 25.30
N MET A 319 -4.21 -2.12 24.77
CA MET A 319 -3.78 -0.96 25.57
C MET A 319 -4.96 -0.13 26.07
N THR A 320 -6.00 0.04 25.25
CA THR A 320 -7.19 0.79 25.67
C THR A 320 -8.02 0.04 26.69
N SER A 321 -8.30 -1.24 26.46
CA SER A 321 -9.22 -2.03 27.29
C SER A 321 -8.58 -2.59 28.57
N GLN A 322 -7.29 -2.96 28.54
CA GLN A 322 -6.62 -3.64 29.66
C GLN A 322 -5.63 -2.75 30.41
N LEU A 323 -5.05 -1.74 29.77
CA LEU A 323 -4.03 -0.88 30.38
C LEU A 323 -4.52 0.54 30.65
N ASN A 324 -5.79 0.84 30.28
CA ASN A 324 -6.44 2.14 30.45
C ASN A 324 -5.64 3.29 29.82
N ILE A 325 -5.00 3.06 28.68
CA ILE A 325 -4.37 4.12 27.91
C ILE A 325 -5.46 4.79 27.05
N PRO A 326 -5.60 6.13 27.09
CA PRO A 326 -6.64 6.82 26.32
C PRO A 326 -6.48 6.60 24.81
N GLU A 327 -7.61 6.41 24.12
CA GLU A 327 -7.60 6.18 22.67
C GLU A 327 -6.89 7.31 21.90
N HIS A 328 -7.10 8.57 22.34
CA HIS A 328 -6.48 9.75 21.75
C HIS A 328 -4.96 9.85 21.95
N ALA A 329 -4.36 8.91 22.66
CA ALA A 329 -2.91 8.81 22.84
C ALA A 329 -2.28 7.69 22.00
N ILE A 330 -3.07 6.88 21.26
CA ILE A 330 -2.55 5.70 20.55
C ILE A 330 -2.84 5.80 19.06
N PHE A 331 -1.78 5.84 18.27
CA PHE A 331 -1.82 5.62 16.82
C PHE A 331 -1.56 4.16 16.48
N ILE A 332 -2.30 3.63 15.50
CA ILE A 332 -1.93 2.39 14.81
C ILE A 332 -1.12 2.72 13.56
N GLU A 333 -0.10 1.96 13.29
CA GLU A 333 0.58 1.82 12.01
C GLU A 333 0.38 0.37 11.53
N PRO A 334 -0.63 0.10 10.68
CA PRO A 334 -1.11 -1.25 10.43
C PRO A 334 -0.55 -1.89 9.15
N HIS A 335 0.51 -1.31 8.55
CA HIS A 335 1.06 -1.77 7.28
C HIS A 335 2.43 -2.42 7.41
N ALA A 336 3.19 -2.13 8.47
CA ALA A 336 4.54 -2.67 8.63
C ALA A 336 4.54 -4.21 8.63
N ARG A 337 5.48 -4.79 7.89
CA ARG A 337 5.60 -6.23 7.70
C ARG A 337 6.88 -6.79 8.31
N HIS A 338 7.88 -5.95 8.57
CA HIS A 338 9.22 -6.32 9.06
C HIS A 338 9.73 -5.25 10.02
N THR A 339 10.78 -5.57 10.78
CA THR A 339 11.37 -4.61 11.74
C THR A 339 11.86 -3.33 11.05
N THR A 340 12.41 -3.43 9.83
CA THR A 340 12.82 -2.27 9.03
C THR A 340 11.64 -1.37 8.68
N THR A 341 10.50 -1.95 8.34
CA THR A 341 9.29 -1.19 7.99
C THR A 341 8.52 -0.71 9.22
N ASN A 342 8.62 -1.36 10.38
CA ASN A 342 8.15 -0.81 11.65
C ASN A 342 8.78 0.56 11.94
N LEU A 343 10.11 0.67 11.78
CA LEU A 343 10.83 1.93 11.99
C LEU A 343 10.47 2.95 10.89
N ARG A 344 10.52 2.54 9.60
CA ARG A 344 10.22 3.39 8.46
C ARG A 344 8.81 3.99 8.55
N ASN A 345 7.81 3.19 8.81
CA ASN A 345 6.42 3.62 8.77
C ASN A 345 6.06 4.51 9.95
N ALA A 346 6.60 4.24 11.14
CA ALA A 346 6.49 5.16 12.27
C ALA A 346 7.07 6.53 11.93
N VAL A 347 8.25 6.59 11.29
CA VAL A 347 8.86 7.86 10.84
C VAL A 347 8.01 8.53 9.77
N ARG A 348 7.42 7.77 8.83
CA ARG A 348 6.46 8.32 7.86
C ARG A 348 5.28 9.03 8.54
N MET A 349 4.74 8.45 9.62
CA MET A 349 3.66 9.10 10.38
C MET A 349 4.13 10.39 11.04
N ILE A 350 5.36 10.47 11.55
CA ILE A 350 5.92 11.72 12.10
C ILE A 350 5.82 12.84 11.08
N TYR A 351 6.33 12.62 9.86
CA TYR A 351 6.31 13.64 8.80
C TYR A 351 4.90 13.94 8.28
N ARG A 352 4.09 12.92 8.01
CA ARG A 352 2.74 13.08 7.44
C ARG A 352 1.74 13.73 8.40
N PHE A 353 1.94 13.55 9.71
CA PHE A 353 1.08 14.12 10.74
C PHE A 353 1.62 15.41 11.35
N ASN A 354 2.73 15.94 10.83
CA ASN A 354 3.41 17.13 11.35
C ASN A 354 3.74 17.02 12.86
N ILE A 355 4.12 15.83 13.30
CA ILE A 355 4.70 15.61 14.64
C ILE A 355 6.13 16.13 14.60
N PRO A 356 6.66 16.79 15.67
CA PRO A 356 8.00 17.35 15.66
C PRO A 356 9.10 16.31 15.36
N ASP A 357 9.83 16.51 14.27
CA ASP A 357 10.93 15.66 13.79
C ASP A 357 12.28 16.04 14.42
N ASN A 358 12.35 17.17 15.09
CA ASN A 358 13.51 17.61 15.88
C ASN A 358 13.55 16.98 17.29
N LYS A 359 12.60 16.10 17.62
CA LYS A 359 12.58 15.31 18.85
C LYS A 359 12.81 13.82 18.53
N LYS A 360 13.50 13.13 19.43
CA LYS A 360 13.70 11.68 19.30
C LYS A 360 12.41 10.91 19.46
N ILE A 361 12.31 9.80 18.76
CA ILE A 361 11.34 8.73 18.98
C ILE A 361 11.92 7.79 20.03
N LEU A 362 11.15 7.41 21.03
CA LEU A 362 11.52 6.38 22.02
C LEU A 362 10.98 5.03 21.54
N ILE A 363 11.85 4.07 21.29
CA ILE A 363 11.44 2.67 21.06
C ILE A 363 11.30 1.98 22.42
N VAL A 364 10.19 1.29 22.61
CA VAL A 364 9.94 0.39 23.75
C VAL A 364 9.61 -0.99 23.20
N THR A 365 10.41 -1.99 23.54
CA THR A 365 10.30 -3.34 23.02
C THR A 365 10.83 -4.36 24.02
N ASP A 366 11.13 -5.59 23.61
CA ASP A 366 11.88 -6.57 24.44
C ASP A 366 13.39 -6.52 24.15
N SER A 367 14.17 -7.13 25.03
CA SER A 367 15.64 -7.12 24.94
C SER A 367 16.16 -7.74 23.65
N GLY A 368 15.54 -8.82 23.17
CA GLY A 368 15.95 -9.50 21.94
C GLY A 368 15.74 -8.63 20.71
N GLN A 369 14.56 -8.03 20.56
CA GLN A 369 14.30 -7.14 19.45
C GLN A 369 15.11 -5.84 19.55
N ASN A 370 15.34 -5.31 20.76
CA ASN A 370 16.16 -4.12 20.94
C ASN A 370 17.60 -4.37 20.50
N ALA A 371 18.16 -5.55 20.78
CA ALA A 371 19.48 -5.94 20.28
C ALA A 371 19.53 -5.99 18.76
N LEU A 372 18.50 -6.53 18.10
CA LEU A 372 18.39 -6.53 16.63
C LEU A 372 18.29 -5.11 16.05
N ILE A 373 17.55 -4.22 16.71
CA ILE A 373 17.39 -2.82 16.29
C ILE A 373 18.73 -2.09 16.27
N GLN A 374 19.67 -2.38 17.19
CA GLN A 374 21.02 -1.77 17.17
C GLN A 374 21.82 -2.09 15.90
N MET A 375 21.50 -3.19 15.22
CA MET A 375 22.15 -3.62 13.97
C MET A 375 21.34 -3.25 12.72
N MET A 376 20.29 -2.44 12.88
CA MET A 376 19.28 -2.26 11.82
C MET A 376 19.76 -1.37 10.67
N GLU A 377 20.77 -0.54 10.85
CA GLU A 377 21.27 0.35 9.80
C GLU A 377 21.68 -0.42 8.54
N LYS A 378 22.52 -1.44 8.69
CA LYS A 378 22.96 -2.30 7.57
C LYS A 378 21.77 -2.99 6.90
N ARG A 379 20.80 -3.44 7.68
CA ARG A 379 19.61 -4.11 7.18
C ARG A 379 18.69 -3.12 6.44
N CYS A 380 18.49 -1.91 6.94
CA CYS A 380 17.75 -0.85 6.25
C CYS A 380 18.39 -0.50 4.92
N LEU A 381 19.71 -0.34 4.85
CA LEU A 381 20.43 -0.09 3.59
C LEU A 381 20.21 -1.23 2.58
N SER A 382 20.25 -2.49 3.02
CA SER A 382 20.04 -3.65 2.15
C SER A 382 18.59 -3.81 1.69
N GLU A 383 17.61 -3.54 2.56
CA GLU A 383 16.18 -3.80 2.28
C GLU A 383 15.45 -2.58 1.69
N LEU A 384 15.79 -1.37 2.15
CA LEU A 384 15.12 -0.13 1.77
C LEU A 384 15.95 0.74 0.82
N GLY A 385 17.28 0.55 0.80
CA GLY A 385 18.22 1.41 0.08
C GLY A 385 18.59 2.70 0.83
N TYR A 386 18.07 2.89 2.05
CA TYR A 386 18.33 4.05 2.91
C TYR A 386 18.09 3.71 4.38
N VAL A 387 18.52 4.60 5.29
CA VAL A 387 18.28 4.49 6.73
C VAL A 387 17.19 5.50 7.12
N PRO A 388 16.06 5.09 7.73
CA PRO A 388 14.95 5.98 8.10
C PRO A 388 15.19 6.76 9.40
N PHE A 389 16.36 6.65 10.02
CA PHE A 389 16.70 7.25 11.30
C PHE A 389 18.15 7.72 11.34
N ARG A 390 18.46 8.56 12.30
CA ARG A 390 19.84 8.96 12.66
C ARG A 390 20.03 8.95 14.18
N GLU A 391 21.27 8.84 14.63
CA GLU A 391 21.65 8.85 16.04
C GLU A 391 20.88 7.83 16.88
N LEU A 392 20.74 6.60 16.36
CA LEU A 392 20.18 5.48 17.11
C LEU A 392 21.06 5.19 18.32
N LYS A 393 20.47 5.27 19.52
CA LYS A 393 21.16 5.02 20.80
C LYS A 393 20.36 4.05 21.64
N ARG A 394 21.00 2.99 22.12
CA ARG A 394 20.46 2.11 23.16
C ARG A 394 20.46 2.85 24.49
N LEU A 395 19.32 2.85 25.19
CA LEU A 395 19.14 3.49 26.50
C LEU A 395 19.10 2.47 27.62
N SER A 396 18.51 1.30 27.37
CA SER A 396 18.44 0.16 28.27
C SER A 396 18.42 -1.15 27.48
N GLU A 397 18.17 -2.27 28.15
CA GLU A 397 17.95 -3.55 27.46
C GLU A 397 16.72 -3.53 26.57
N GLU A 398 15.68 -2.79 26.92
CA GLU A 398 14.35 -2.80 26.29
C GLU A 398 14.01 -1.47 25.58
N THR A 399 14.88 -0.47 25.66
CA THR A 399 14.63 0.86 25.10
C THR A 399 15.77 1.39 24.28
N SER A 400 15.42 2.09 23.20
CA SER A 400 16.33 2.83 22.34
C SER A 400 15.67 4.14 21.90
N ALA A 401 16.48 5.08 21.40
CA ALA A 401 15.94 6.31 20.85
C ALA A 401 16.71 6.74 19.61
N PHE A 402 16.03 7.42 18.67
CA PHE A 402 16.60 7.91 17.43
C PHE A 402 15.87 9.17 16.94
N TYR A 403 16.48 9.95 16.06
CA TYR A 403 15.81 11.02 15.32
C TYR A 403 15.24 10.48 14.01
N PRO A 404 14.00 10.87 13.62
CA PRO A 404 13.43 10.53 12.32
C PRO A 404 14.19 11.22 11.18
N VAL A 405 14.20 10.59 9.99
CA VAL A 405 14.80 11.15 8.77
C VAL A 405 13.81 11.06 7.61
N ALA A 406 13.67 12.15 6.85
CA ALA A 406 12.68 12.29 5.78
C ALA A 406 12.85 11.28 4.62
N THR A 407 14.02 10.63 4.49
CA THR A 407 14.21 9.51 3.54
C THR A 407 13.21 8.37 3.76
N ALA A 408 12.65 8.23 4.97
CA ALA A 408 11.58 7.28 5.26
C ALA A 408 10.33 7.47 4.39
N LEU A 409 10.09 8.67 3.85
CA LEU A 409 8.97 8.95 2.94
C LEU A 409 9.10 8.26 1.59
N GLN A 410 10.33 7.83 1.20
CA GLN A 410 10.60 7.12 -0.04
C GLN A 410 9.70 5.91 -0.22
N CYS A 411 8.95 5.83 -1.33
CA CYS A 411 8.15 4.65 -1.66
C CYS A 411 9.04 3.50 -2.16
N ASN A 412 8.55 2.28 -2.00
CA ASN A 412 9.19 1.08 -2.53
C ASN A 412 8.23 0.36 -3.49
N SER A 413 8.36 0.63 -4.79
CA SER A 413 7.49 0.01 -5.80
C SER A 413 7.66 -1.51 -5.93
N LEU A 414 8.73 -2.09 -5.36
CA LEU A 414 8.96 -3.54 -5.35
C LEU A 414 8.28 -4.26 -4.17
N ASP A 415 7.70 -3.50 -3.24
CA ASP A 415 6.99 -4.03 -2.08
C ASP A 415 5.53 -3.50 -2.07
N PRO A 416 4.64 -4.06 -2.91
CA PRO A 416 3.29 -3.52 -3.06
C PRO A 416 2.39 -3.73 -1.84
N LEU A 417 2.81 -4.52 -0.86
CA LEU A 417 2.07 -4.78 0.37
C LEU A 417 2.38 -3.75 1.47
N ASP A 418 3.57 -3.13 1.41
CA ASP A 418 4.02 -2.06 2.32
C ASP A 418 5.01 -1.14 1.56
N PRO A 419 4.50 -0.38 0.53
CA PRO A 419 5.34 0.36 -0.41
C PRO A 419 6.06 1.57 0.19
#